data_33b11a80624056e8c948cad47a684782
#
_entry.id   33b11a80624056e8c948cad47a684782
#
_cell.length_a   1.000
_cell.length_b   1.000
_cell.length_c   1.000
_cell.angle_alpha   90.00
_cell.angle_beta   90.00
_cell.angle_gamma   90.00
#
_symmetry.space_group_name_H-M   'P 1'
#
loop_
_entity.id
_entity.type
_entity.pdbx_description
1 polymer ?
#
loop_
_entity_poly.entity_id
_entity_poly.type
_entity_poly.pdbx_seq_one_letter_code
_entity_poly.pdbx_strand_id
1 'polypeptide(L)'
;MQGKNLTRRTVLTMASGAAVAGILSPARAQQVPWSTGAEPAKTKAPPNATDCHHHIYSSRFPVDPKAVLRPGDALVADYRLLQKRIGTTRNVVVQPSTYGINNTGLIEALTEFGSAARGVAVVQPTVSDEELKALHAAGVRGIRFNILTPGGATSVEMVEPLAKRIAGMGWHLQFHVGPDFILANKDLLNNVPCPVVFDHMAHIPASSGTRHPAFTAVVDLLQKGKGWVKLSGAYMESKVGSPTYSDISGIAQAYVEAAPEQLVWGSDWPHPTEKSDNKPDDAVLFDLLAQWVPDQAIRNRILVDNPARLYDFS
;
A
#
# COMPACT_ATOMS: atom_id res chain seq x y z
N MET A 1 41.28 60.26 -71.11
CA MET A 1 40.28 59.52 -71.90
C MET A 1 39.63 58.47 -71.03
N GLN A 2 38.41 58.73 -70.84
CA GLN A 2 37.26 57.91 -70.39
C GLN A 2 37.51 56.62 -69.58
N GLY A 3 37.28 56.73 -68.27
CA GLY A 3 37.05 55.61 -67.40
C GLY A 3 35.58 55.20 -67.41
N LYS A 4 35.29 53.92 -67.43
CA LYS A 4 33.92 53.40 -67.27
C LYS A 4 33.71 52.87 -65.82
N ASN A 5 32.75 53.42 -65.11
CA ASN A 5 32.26 53.01 -63.86
C ASN A 5 31.49 51.67 -63.99
N LEU A 6 31.84 50.66 -63.16
CA LEU A 6 31.05 49.46 -62.94
C LEU A 6 30.38 49.47 -61.59
N THR A 7 29.04 49.58 -61.62
CA THR A 7 28.17 49.54 -60.50
C THR A 7 28.06 48.12 -59.96
N ARG A 8 28.33 47.93 -58.65
CA ARG A 8 28.07 46.69 -57.88
C ARG A 8 26.60 46.60 -57.58
N ARG A 9 25.92 45.58 -58.11
CA ARG A 9 24.58 45.18 -57.64
C ARG A 9 24.77 44.26 -56.45
N THR A 10 24.22 44.67 -55.27
CA THR A 10 24.12 43.89 -54.09
C THR A 10 22.89 42.96 -54.22
N VAL A 11 23.12 41.67 -54.26
CA VAL A 11 22.03 40.67 -54.23
C VAL A 11 21.74 40.36 -52.76
N LEU A 12 20.55 40.75 -52.28
CA LEU A 12 20.05 40.38 -50.97
C LEU A 12 19.44 38.98 -51.09
N THR A 13 20.10 37.98 -50.50
CA THR A 13 19.53 36.63 -50.32
C THR A 13 18.72 36.60 -49.05
N MET A 14 17.38 36.56 -49.16
CA MET A 14 16.50 36.27 -48.02
C MET A 14 16.58 34.79 -47.70
N ALA A 15 17.16 34.46 -46.54
CA ALA A 15 17.09 33.12 -45.96
C ALA A 15 15.75 32.98 -45.24
N SER A 16 14.82 32.21 -45.80
CA SER A 16 13.58 31.82 -45.18
C SER A 16 13.88 30.73 -44.14
N GLY A 17 13.96 31.11 -42.86
CA GLY A 17 14.04 30.18 -41.77
C GLY A 17 12.68 29.50 -41.55
N ALA A 18 12.55 28.24 -41.95
CA ALA A 18 11.42 27.41 -41.56
C ALA A 18 11.58 27.03 -40.09
N ALA A 19 10.76 27.63 -39.20
CA ALA A 19 10.63 27.19 -37.83
C ALA A 19 9.91 25.84 -37.80
N VAL A 20 10.65 24.77 -37.56
CA VAL A 20 10.08 23.46 -37.28
C VAL A 20 9.50 23.54 -35.87
N ALA A 21 8.19 23.79 -35.75
CA ALA A 21 7.45 23.61 -34.52
C ALA A 21 7.44 22.11 -34.23
N GLY A 22 8.32 21.67 -33.35
CA GLY A 22 8.30 20.32 -32.78
C GLY A 22 6.99 20.12 -32.06
N ILE A 23 6.09 19.34 -32.64
CA ILE A 23 4.90 18.86 -31.97
C ILE A 23 5.40 17.95 -30.84
N LEU A 24 5.48 18.46 -29.61
CA LEU A 24 5.66 17.64 -28.41
C LEU A 24 4.41 16.76 -28.30
N SER A 25 4.53 15.53 -28.78
CA SER A 25 3.51 14.51 -28.49
C SER A 25 3.36 14.43 -26.97
N PRO A 26 2.14 14.48 -26.42
CA PRO A 26 1.94 14.31 -24.99
C PRO A 26 2.54 12.97 -24.60
N ALA A 27 3.45 12.98 -23.62
CA ALA A 27 4.04 11.76 -23.11
C ALA A 27 2.88 10.84 -22.70
N ARG A 28 2.73 9.72 -23.41
CA ARG A 28 1.70 8.74 -23.13
C ARG A 28 1.92 8.29 -21.68
N ALA A 29 0.90 8.45 -20.83
CA ALA A 29 0.99 8.03 -19.43
C ALA A 29 1.43 6.55 -19.39
N GLN A 30 2.50 6.28 -18.65
CA GLN A 30 3.06 4.94 -18.59
C GLN A 30 2.10 4.04 -17.83
N GLN A 31 1.69 2.92 -18.46
CA GLN A 31 0.85 1.93 -17.82
C GLN A 31 1.56 1.33 -16.61
N VAL A 32 0.91 1.32 -15.46
CA VAL A 32 1.40 0.63 -14.26
C VAL A 32 1.01 -0.85 -14.36
N PRO A 33 1.97 -1.78 -14.31
CA PRO A 33 1.63 -3.20 -14.24
C PRO A 33 0.70 -3.52 -13.07
N TRP A 34 -0.21 -4.47 -13.26
CA TRP A 34 -1.17 -4.90 -12.25
C TRP A 34 -2.17 -3.83 -11.78
N SER A 35 -2.28 -2.72 -12.50
CA SER A 35 -3.25 -1.65 -12.27
C SER A 35 -3.92 -1.28 -13.58
N THR A 36 -5.24 -1.12 -13.58
CA THR A 36 -5.94 -0.58 -14.75
C THR A 36 -5.87 0.94 -14.81
N GLY A 37 -6.32 1.52 -15.92
CA GLY A 37 -6.24 2.96 -16.12
C GLY A 37 -4.82 3.48 -16.33
N ALA A 38 -4.70 4.70 -16.83
CA ALA A 38 -3.41 5.36 -17.07
C ALA A 38 -3.36 6.77 -16.47
N GLU A 39 -4.52 7.35 -16.14
CA GLU A 39 -4.62 8.70 -15.62
C GLU A 39 -4.03 8.78 -14.20
N PRO A 40 -3.38 9.87 -13.83
CA PRO A 40 -2.94 10.10 -12.46
C PRO A 40 -4.14 10.24 -11.52
N ALA A 41 -3.93 10.01 -10.23
CA ALA A 41 -4.92 10.30 -9.22
C ALA A 41 -5.29 11.79 -9.22
N LYS A 42 -6.57 12.11 -9.01
CA LYS A 42 -7.07 13.48 -8.88
C LYS A 42 -6.67 14.08 -7.53
N THR A 43 -6.66 13.25 -6.52
CA THR A 43 -6.20 13.58 -5.17
C THR A 43 -4.69 13.72 -5.16
N LYS A 44 -4.19 14.88 -4.74
CA LYS A 44 -2.75 15.10 -4.60
C LYS A 44 -2.26 14.53 -3.27
N ALA A 45 -1.28 13.64 -3.35
CA ALA A 45 -0.59 13.14 -2.18
C ALA A 45 0.28 14.24 -1.55
N PRO A 46 0.26 14.41 -0.22
CA PRO A 46 1.18 15.31 0.45
C PRO A 46 2.63 14.78 0.40
N PRO A 47 3.65 15.63 0.64
CA PRO A 47 5.01 15.15 0.83
C PRO A 47 5.05 14.08 1.94
N ASN A 48 5.85 13.04 1.74
CA ASN A 48 5.97 11.88 2.63
C ASN A 48 4.69 11.02 2.76
N ALA A 49 3.74 11.16 1.83
CA ALA A 49 2.60 10.25 1.78
C ALA A 49 3.07 8.81 1.66
N THR A 50 2.48 7.94 2.45
CA THR A 50 2.86 6.54 2.58
C THR A 50 1.76 5.62 2.07
N ASP A 51 2.13 4.68 1.20
CA ASP A 51 1.33 3.49 0.92
C ASP A 51 1.69 2.40 1.96
N CYS A 52 0.79 2.10 2.88
CA CYS A 52 1.05 1.20 4.01
C CYS A 52 0.73 -0.27 3.71
N HIS A 53 0.44 -0.63 2.46
CA HIS A 53 0.20 -2.01 2.09
C HIS A 53 0.40 -2.27 0.61
N HIS A 54 1.49 -2.90 0.27
CA HIS A 54 1.70 -3.48 -1.05
C HIS A 54 2.59 -4.72 -0.94
N HIS A 55 2.67 -5.51 -2.02
CA HIS A 55 3.46 -6.73 -2.08
C HIS A 55 4.44 -6.68 -3.23
N ILE A 56 5.60 -7.32 -3.06
CA ILE A 56 6.56 -7.58 -4.13
C ILE A 56 6.57 -9.07 -4.43
N TYR A 57 6.49 -9.43 -5.70
CA TYR A 57 6.54 -10.80 -6.18
C TYR A 57 7.67 -10.95 -7.20
N SER A 58 8.45 -12.02 -7.05
CA SER A 58 9.49 -12.37 -8.01
C SER A 58 9.63 -13.88 -8.12
N SER A 59 9.61 -14.39 -9.33
CA SER A 59 9.83 -15.81 -9.65
C SER A 59 11.22 -16.33 -9.26
N ARG A 60 12.14 -15.43 -8.88
CA ARG A 60 13.46 -15.79 -8.33
C ARG A 60 13.39 -16.47 -6.96
N PHE A 61 12.32 -16.24 -6.20
CA PHE A 61 12.17 -16.78 -4.85
C PHE A 61 11.30 -18.05 -4.86
N PRO A 62 11.67 -19.05 -4.06
CA PRO A 62 10.89 -20.27 -3.96
C PRO A 62 9.52 -20.00 -3.35
N VAL A 63 8.49 -20.51 -4.02
CA VAL A 63 7.10 -20.46 -3.55
C VAL A 63 6.90 -21.48 -2.45
N ASP A 64 6.23 -21.11 -1.35
CA ASP A 64 5.83 -22.05 -0.31
C ASP A 64 4.94 -23.15 -0.92
N PRO A 65 5.23 -24.44 -0.68
CA PRO A 65 4.43 -25.54 -1.23
C PRO A 65 2.93 -25.45 -0.91
N LYS A 66 2.57 -24.84 0.22
CA LYS A 66 1.19 -24.64 0.67
C LYS A 66 0.52 -23.39 0.10
N ALA A 67 1.29 -22.53 -0.61
CA ALA A 67 0.75 -21.27 -1.12
C ALA A 67 -0.34 -21.51 -2.17
N VAL A 68 -1.49 -20.89 -1.96
CA VAL A 68 -2.64 -20.88 -2.88
C VAL A 68 -2.50 -19.75 -3.91
N LEU A 69 -2.08 -18.56 -3.46
CA LEU A 69 -1.86 -17.41 -4.33
C LEU A 69 -0.45 -17.45 -4.95
N ARG A 70 -0.40 -17.43 -6.29
CA ARG A 70 0.85 -17.48 -7.07
C ARG A 70 0.79 -16.47 -8.22
N PRO A 71 0.77 -15.17 -7.92
CA PRO A 71 0.76 -14.16 -8.97
C PRO A 71 2.09 -14.17 -9.75
N GLY A 72 2.09 -13.55 -10.93
CA GLY A 72 3.30 -13.31 -11.70
C GLY A 72 4.19 -12.25 -11.02
N ASP A 73 5.36 -11.99 -11.64
CA ASP A 73 6.32 -11.01 -11.15
C ASP A 73 5.68 -9.61 -11.03
N ALA A 74 5.86 -8.99 -9.90
CA ALA A 74 5.46 -7.63 -9.57
C ALA A 74 6.61 -7.01 -8.77
N LEU A 75 7.50 -6.34 -9.49
CA LEU A 75 8.82 -5.95 -9.01
C LEU A 75 8.82 -4.54 -8.39
N VAL A 76 9.90 -4.20 -7.69
CA VAL A 76 10.12 -2.85 -7.14
C VAL A 76 10.04 -1.78 -8.24
N ALA A 77 10.61 -2.04 -9.41
CA ALA A 77 10.55 -1.12 -10.56
C ALA A 77 9.11 -0.84 -11.02
N ASP A 78 8.26 -1.87 -11.03
CA ASP A 78 6.84 -1.75 -11.39
C ASP A 78 6.07 -0.93 -10.33
N TYR A 79 6.32 -1.22 -9.06
CA TYR A 79 5.69 -0.47 -7.96
C TYR A 79 6.10 1.01 -7.95
N ARG A 80 7.33 1.35 -8.32
CA ARG A 80 7.76 2.75 -8.46
C ARG A 80 6.97 3.52 -9.53
N LEU A 81 6.45 2.84 -10.55
CA LEU A 81 5.53 3.46 -11.51
C LEU A 81 4.19 3.81 -10.84
N LEU A 82 3.70 2.93 -9.94
CA LEU A 82 2.52 3.24 -9.13
C LEU A 82 2.76 4.44 -8.22
N GLN A 83 3.86 4.44 -7.47
CA GLN A 83 4.20 5.57 -6.60
C GLN A 83 4.21 6.90 -7.37
N LYS A 84 4.80 6.90 -8.57
CA LYS A 84 4.81 8.08 -9.44
C LYS A 84 3.39 8.49 -9.86
N ARG A 85 2.50 7.52 -10.13
CA ARG A 85 1.13 7.76 -10.60
C ARG A 85 0.24 8.34 -9.50
N ILE A 86 0.35 7.86 -8.25
CA ILE A 86 -0.48 8.31 -7.12
C ILE A 86 0.21 9.33 -6.22
N GLY A 87 1.52 9.55 -6.40
CA GLY A 87 2.29 10.59 -5.69
C GLY A 87 2.81 10.20 -4.31
N THR A 88 2.76 8.92 -3.91
CA THR A 88 3.34 8.47 -2.64
C THR A 88 4.86 8.39 -2.72
N THR A 89 5.56 8.66 -1.62
CA THR A 89 7.03 8.64 -1.55
C THR A 89 7.58 7.68 -0.53
N ARG A 90 6.76 7.26 0.45
CA ARG A 90 7.05 6.20 1.41
C ARG A 90 6.18 4.99 1.14
N ASN A 91 6.62 3.83 1.58
CA ASN A 91 5.86 2.60 1.38
C ASN A 91 6.12 1.55 2.47
N VAL A 92 5.19 0.61 2.62
CA VAL A 92 5.33 -0.55 3.51
C VAL A 92 5.15 -1.82 2.70
N VAL A 93 6.23 -2.56 2.53
CA VAL A 93 6.24 -3.86 1.86
C VAL A 93 5.72 -4.91 2.84
N VAL A 94 4.64 -5.57 2.48
CA VAL A 94 4.04 -6.63 3.29
C VAL A 94 4.42 -7.99 2.69
N GLN A 95 5.00 -8.86 3.51
CA GLN A 95 5.35 -10.23 3.07
C GLN A 95 4.12 -10.94 2.53
N PRO A 96 4.11 -11.40 1.27
CA PRO A 96 2.99 -12.16 0.73
C PRO A 96 3.00 -13.60 1.23
N SER A 97 1.81 -14.19 1.37
CA SER A 97 1.67 -15.61 1.78
C SER A 97 2.31 -16.59 0.81
N THR A 98 2.52 -16.17 -0.43
CA THR A 98 3.19 -16.95 -1.48
C THR A 98 4.55 -17.51 -1.07
N TYR A 99 5.30 -16.77 -0.25
CA TYR A 99 6.64 -17.17 0.18
C TYR A 99 6.70 -17.70 1.63
N GLY A 100 5.54 -17.87 2.28
CA GLY A 100 5.48 -18.36 3.65
C GLY A 100 6.37 -17.53 4.58
N ILE A 101 7.31 -18.19 5.27
CA ILE A 101 8.26 -17.58 6.20
C ILE A 101 9.58 -17.13 5.53
N ASN A 102 9.72 -17.28 4.23
CA ASN A 102 10.91 -16.84 3.51
C ASN A 102 10.85 -15.34 3.21
N ASN A 103 11.44 -14.53 4.08
CA ASN A 103 11.45 -13.07 3.98
C ASN A 103 12.58 -12.51 3.06
N THR A 104 13.30 -13.35 2.30
CA THR A 104 14.41 -12.88 1.45
C THR A 104 13.96 -11.83 0.46
N GLY A 105 12.83 -12.04 -0.21
CA GLY A 105 12.27 -11.08 -1.17
C GLY A 105 11.84 -9.76 -0.52
N LEU A 106 11.31 -9.83 0.70
CA LEU A 106 11.00 -8.65 1.50
C LEU A 106 12.26 -7.82 1.80
N ILE A 107 13.32 -8.49 2.28
CA ILE A 107 14.59 -7.82 2.65
C ILE A 107 15.26 -7.19 1.42
N GLU A 108 15.27 -7.89 0.27
CA GLU A 108 15.80 -7.34 -0.98
C GLU A 108 15.01 -6.09 -1.41
N ALA A 109 13.67 -6.14 -1.36
CA ALA A 109 12.83 -5.00 -1.69
C ALA A 109 13.09 -3.81 -0.75
N LEU A 110 13.20 -4.03 0.56
CA LEU A 110 13.53 -2.99 1.54
C LEU A 110 14.90 -2.36 1.25
N THR A 111 15.88 -3.17 0.90
CA THR A 111 17.23 -2.69 0.53
C THR A 111 17.17 -1.80 -0.71
N GLU A 112 16.40 -2.19 -1.73
CA GLU A 112 16.26 -1.44 -2.98
C GLU A 112 15.48 -0.12 -2.79
N PHE A 113 14.45 -0.10 -1.94
CA PHE A 113 13.71 1.13 -1.61
C PHE A 113 14.48 2.07 -0.67
N GLY A 114 15.35 1.53 0.17
CA GLY A 114 16.13 2.28 1.16
C GLY A 114 15.27 2.81 2.31
N SER A 115 15.66 3.97 2.86
CA SER A 115 15.01 4.58 4.04
C SER A 115 13.53 4.94 3.85
N ALA A 116 13.07 5.05 2.59
CA ALA A 116 11.69 5.34 2.25
C ALA A 116 10.72 4.15 2.46
N ALA A 117 11.24 2.97 2.81
CA ALA A 117 10.43 1.77 2.99
C ALA A 117 10.50 1.21 4.41
N ARG A 118 9.43 0.52 4.80
CA ARG A 118 9.35 -0.36 5.97
C ARG A 118 8.75 -1.70 5.57
N GLY A 119 8.93 -2.70 6.43
CA GLY A 119 8.47 -4.06 6.14
C GLY A 119 7.56 -4.64 7.20
N VAL A 120 6.73 -5.58 6.78
CA VAL A 120 5.96 -6.47 7.66
C VAL A 120 6.30 -7.90 7.26
N ALA A 121 6.96 -8.65 8.14
CA ALA A 121 7.50 -9.98 7.89
C ALA A 121 6.52 -11.10 8.32
N VAL A 122 6.81 -12.33 7.93
CA VAL A 122 6.17 -13.54 8.46
C VAL A 122 7.25 -14.39 9.11
N VAL A 123 7.08 -14.73 10.38
CA VAL A 123 8.02 -15.53 11.15
C VAL A 123 7.31 -16.59 11.99
N GLN A 124 8.05 -17.60 12.43
CA GLN A 124 7.57 -18.62 13.36
C GLN A 124 7.91 -18.21 14.82
N PRO A 125 7.22 -18.77 15.84
CA PRO A 125 7.58 -18.53 17.25
C PRO A 125 9.01 -18.95 17.61
N THR A 126 9.61 -19.82 16.81
CA THR A 126 11.00 -20.29 16.95
C THR A 126 12.04 -19.37 16.33
N VAL A 127 11.63 -18.22 15.74
CA VAL A 127 12.56 -17.22 15.18
C VAL A 127 13.61 -16.81 16.22
N SER A 128 14.88 -16.72 15.85
CA SER A 128 15.94 -16.32 16.81
C SER A 128 15.88 -14.81 17.11
N ASP A 129 16.50 -14.38 18.21
CA ASP A 129 16.62 -12.96 18.54
C ASP A 129 17.56 -12.23 17.55
N GLU A 130 18.55 -12.94 17.04
CA GLU A 130 19.47 -12.46 16.02
C GLU A 130 18.71 -12.19 14.70
N GLU A 131 17.82 -13.10 14.30
CA GLU A 131 16.99 -12.91 13.12
C GLU A 131 15.99 -11.74 13.30
N LEU A 132 15.34 -11.60 14.45
CA LEU A 132 14.48 -10.45 14.75
C LEU A 132 15.27 -9.13 14.71
N LYS A 133 16.50 -9.08 15.24
CA LYS A 133 17.37 -7.91 15.16
C LYS A 133 17.78 -7.60 13.73
N ALA A 134 18.09 -8.61 12.92
CA ALA A 134 18.43 -8.44 11.51
C ALA A 134 17.24 -7.90 10.69
N LEU A 135 16.04 -8.43 10.92
CA LEU A 135 14.80 -7.93 10.32
C LEU A 135 14.52 -6.48 10.73
N HIS A 136 14.73 -6.13 12.01
CA HIS A 136 14.57 -4.75 12.49
C HIS A 136 15.56 -3.80 11.80
N ALA A 137 16.81 -4.18 11.70
CA ALA A 137 17.85 -3.41 11.01
C ALA A 137 17.55 -3.23 9.52
N ALA A 138 16.92 -4.22 8.88
CA ALA A 138 16.45 -4.14 7.49
C ALA A 138 15.22 -3.24 7.32
N GLY A 139 14.59 -2.74 8.39
CA GLY A 139 13.43 -1.86 8.32
C GLY A 139 12.08 -2.53 8.60
N VAL A 140 12.06 -3.78 9.06
CA VAL A 140 10.81 -4.45 9.48
C VAL A 140 10.27 -3.81 10.75
N ARG A 141 8.93 -3.63 10.81
CA ARG A 141 8.23 -3.01 11.94
C ARG A 141 6.97 -3.78 12.35
N GLY A 142 6.77 -4.98 11.82
CA GLY A 142 5.61 -5.80 12.21
C GLY A 142 5.70 -7.23 11.74
N ILE A 143 4.79 -8.07 12.26
CA ILE A 143 4.60 -9.46 11.88
C ILE A 143 3.20 -9.64 11.32
N ARG A 144 3.07 -10.29 10.16
CA ARG A 144 1.79 -10.56 9.50
C ARG A 144 1.21 -11.91 9.89
N PHE A 145 -0.06 -11.90 10.19
CA PHE A 145 -0.91 -13.08 10.35
C PHE A 145 -1.94 -13.12 9.22
N ASN A 146 -1.70 -13.95 8.21
CA ASN A 146 -2.67 -14.23 7.16
C ASN A 146 -3.40 -15.52 7.49
N ILE A 147 -4.55 -15.41 8.15
CA ILE A 147 -5.39 -16.54 8.61
C ILE A 147 -6.62 -16.69 7.70
N LEU A 148 -6.99 -15.63 6.97
CA LEU A 148 -8.14 -15.66 6.06
C LEU A 148 -7.85 -16.51 4.81
N THR A 149 -6.63 -16.45 4.30
CA THR A 149 -6.25 -17.22 3.10
C THR A 149 -5.79 -18.63 3.49
N PRO A 150 -6.39 -19.68 2.92
CA PRO A 150 -5.94 -21.05 3.16
C PRO A 150 -4.45 -21.24 2.81
N GLY A 151 -3.75 -22.09 3.57
CA GLY A 151 -2.33 -22.36 3.35
C GLY A 151 -1.37 -21.30 3.88
N GLY A 152 -1.86 -20.33 4.66
CA GLY A 152 -1.02 -19.35 5.35
C GLY A 152 -0.02 -20.03 6.31
N ALA A 153 1.17 -19.44 6.45
CA ALA A 153 2.23 -19.94 7.33
C ALA A 153 2.03 -19.59 8.81
N THR A 154 0.90 -18.94 9.16
CA THR A 154 0.61 -18.42 10.51
C THR A 154 -0.73 -18.92 11.02
N SER A 155 -0.82 -19.07 12.34
CA SER A 155 -2.06 -19.49 13.03
C SER A 155 -2.27 -18.66 14.31
N VAL A 156 -3.45 -18.77 14.92
CA VAL A 156 -3.81 -17.99 16.11
C VAL A 156 -2.93 -18.33 17.32
N GLU A 157 -2.50 -19.58 17.45
CA GLU A 157 -1.64 -20.04 18.56
C GLU A 157 -0.27 -19.35 18.56
N MET A 158 0.16 -18.81 17.42
CA MET A 158 1.43 -18.12 17.26
C MET A 158 1.35 -16.64 17.71
N VAL A 159 0.14 -16.08 17.86
CA VAL A 159 -0.06 -14.65 18.10
C VAL A 159 0.54 -14.24 19.44
N GLU A 160 0.15 -14.87 20.54
CA GLU A 160 0.61 -14.49 21.88
C GLU A 160 2.13 -14.69 22.09
N PRO A 161 2.75 -15.83 21.70
CA PRO A 161 4.20 -16.01 21.78
C PRO A 161 4.98 -14.94 20.99
N LEU A 162 4.57 -14.63 19.76
CA LEU A 162 5.24 -13.63 18.93
C LEU A 162 5.00 -12.20 19.45
N ALA A 163 3.80 -11.88 19.93
CA ALA A 163 3.50 -10.59 20.53
C ALA A 163 4.42 -10.27 21.72
N LYS A 164 4.66 -11.26 22.59
CA LYS A 164 5.58 -11.11 23.74
C LYS A 164 7.03 -10.83 23.30
N ARG A 165 7.45 -11.44 22.19
CA ARG A 165 8.83 -11.28 21.68
C ARG A 165 9.07 -9.92 21.05
N ILE A 166 8.06 -9.32 20.42
CA ILE A 166 8.19 -8.03 19.71
C ILE A 166 7.77 -6.82 20.55
N ALA A 167 7.22 -7.03 21.74
CA ALA A 167 6.67 -5.96 22.60
C ALA A 167 7.67 -4.83 22.87
N GLY A 168 8.95 -5.16 23.05
CA GLY A 168 10.03 -4.19 23.31
C GLY A 168 10.66 -3.60 22.04
N MET A 169 10.23 -4.01 20.84
CA MET A 169 10.85 -3.62 19.58
C MET A 169 10.12 -2.47 18.87
N GLY A 170 8.99 -2.00 19.42
CA GLY A 170 8.12 -1.03 18.74
C GLY A 170 7.39 -1.59 17.52
N TRP A 171 7.30 -2.92 17.40
CA TRP A 171 6.61 -3.58 16.31
C TRP A 171 5.13 -3.81 16.62
N HIS A 172 4.34 -4.07 15.56
CA HIS A 172 2.93 -4.41 15.64
C HIS A 172 2.64 -5.81 15.08
N LEU A 173 1.46 -6.34 15.40
CA LEU A 173 0.88 -7.51 14.74
C LEU A 173 -0.10 -7.05 13.67
N GLN A 174 0.05 -7.52 12.44
CA GLN A 174 -0.83 -7.21 11.32
C GLN A 174 -1.68 -8.42 10.97
N PHE A 175 -2.99 -8.24 10.91
CA PHE A 175 -3.97 -9.30 10.73
C PHE A 175 -4.73 -9.15 9.41
N HIS A 176 -4.61 -10.18 8.56
CA HIS A 176 -5.49 -10.43 7.42
C HIS A 176 -6.45 -11.54 7.83
N VAL A 177 -7.59 -11.16 8.39
CA VAL A 177 -8.57 -12.04 9.05
C VAL A 177 -9.99 -11.60 8.76
N GLY A 178 -10.94 -12.54 8.77
CA GLY A 178 -12.35 -12.23 8.67
C GLY A 178 -13.00 -11.80 10.00
N PRO A 179 -14.23 -11.27 9.95
CA PRO A 179 -14.97 -10.78 11.12
C PRO A 179 -15.16 -11.84 12.22
N ASP A 180 -15.37 -13.09 11.84
CA ASP A 180 -15.56 -14.19 12.81
C ASP A 180 -14.31 -14.42 13.65
N PHE A 181 -13.12 -14.32 13.05
CA PHE A 181 -11.87 -14.40 13.81
C PHE A 181 -11.77 -13.29 14.86
N ILE A 182 -12.13 -12.05 14.47
CA ILE A 182 -12.09 -10.90 15.38
C ILE A 182 -13.02 -11.14 16.57
N LEU A 183 -14.23 -11.62 16.33
CA LEU A 183 -15.20 -11.90 17.37
C LEU A 183 -14.76 -13.03 18.31
N ALA A 184 -14.21 -14.11 17.76
CA ALA A 184 -13.75 -15.26 18.53
C ALA A 184 -12.49 -14.96 19.36
N ASN A 185 -11.68 -13.97 18.96
CA ASN A 185 -10.39 -13.68 19.58
C ASN A 185 -10.31 -12.29 20.25
N LYS A 186 -11.44 -11.69 20.64
CA LYS A 186 -11.49 -10.37 21.27
C LYS A 186 -10.54 -10.19 22.43
N ASP A 187 -10.52 -11.16 23.34
CA ASP A 187 -9.69 -11.11 24.53
C ASP A 187 -8.19 -11.19 24.18
N LEU A 188 -7.82 -12.05 23.26
CA LEU A 188 -6.45 -12.13 22.76
C LEU A 188 -6.01 -10.79 22.16
N LEU A 189 -6.81 -10.21 21.26
CA LEU A 189 -6.51 -8.94 20.58
C LEU A 189 -6.42 -7.75 21.55
N ASN A 190 -7.23 -7.74 22.61
CA ASN A 190 -7.15 -6.73 23.68
C ASN A 190 -5.91 -6.88 24.56
N ASN A 191 -5.43 -8.10 24.81
CA ASN A 191 -4.42 -8.38 25.84
C ASN A 191 -2.99 -8.52 25.31
N VAL A 192 -2.76 -8.69 23.98
CA VAL A 192 -1.38 -8.71 23.44
C VAL A 192 -0.64 -7.42 23.77
N PRO A 193 0.67 -7.45 24.10
CA PRO A 193 1.43 -6.29 24.59
C PRO A 193 1.89 -5.31 23.53
N CYS A 194 1.43 -5.42 22.28
CA CYS A 194 1.81 -4.58 21.15
C CYS A 194 0.57 -4.14 20.34
N PRO A 195 0.68 -3.12 19.48
CA PRO A 195 -0.42 -2.70 18.61
C PRO A 195 -0.89 -3.82 17.68
N VAL A 196 -2.19 -3.82 17.33
CA VAL A 196 -2.79 -4.70 16.33
C VAL A 196 -3.28 -3.90 15.13
N VAL A 197 -2.99 -4.36 13.92
CA VAL A 197 -3.34 -3.70 12.66
C VAL A 197 -4.24 -4.62 11.85
N PHE A 198 -5.41 -4.16 11.45
CA PHE A 198 -6.33 -4.91 10.61
C PHE A 198 -6.18 -4.48 9.14
N ASP A 199 -5.91 -5.46 8.26
CA ASP A 199 -5.89 -5.25 6.83
C ASP A 199 -7.30 -4.98 6.30
N HIS A 200 -7.42 -4.21 5.22
CA HIS A 200 -8.60 -4.07 4.35
C HIS A 200 -9.91 -3.83 5.13
N MET A 201 -9.92 -2.77 5.97
CA MET A 201 -11.07 -2.39 6.79
C MET A 201 -11.63 -3.54 7.65
N ALA A 202 -10.72 -4.46 8.09
CA ALA A 202 -11.05 -5.65 8.89
C ALA A 202 -12.03 -6.59 8.19
N HIS A 203 -12.11 -6.56 6.85
CA HIS A 203 -13.04 -7.36 6.04
C HIS A 203 -14.50 -7.27 6.50
N ILE A 204 -14.93 -6.11 6.98
CA ILE A 204 -16.34 -5.89 7.37
C ILE A 204 -17.21 -5.97 6.12
N PRO A 205 -18.19 -6.90 6.05
CA PRO A 205 -19.00 -7.08 4.85
C PRO A 205 -19.84 -5.85 4.54
N ALA A 206 -19.87 -5.42 3.26
CA ALA A 206 -20.69 -4.29 2.80
C ALA A 206 -22.17 -4.44 3.18
N SER A 207 -22.71 -5.66 3.14
CA SER A 207 -24.11 -5.96 3.42
C SER A 207 -24.54 -5.65 4.86
N SER A 208 -23.67 -5.80 5.84
CA SER A 208 -23.92 -5.51 7.24
C SER A 208 -23.37 -4.14 7.66
N GLY A 209 -22.27 -3.71 7.04
CA GLY A 209 -21.65 -2.42 7.32
C GLY A 209 -21.31 -2.23 8.80
N THR A 210 -21.51 -1.04 9.31
CA THR A 210 -21.25 -0.69 10.71
C THR A 210 -22.11 -1.42 11.75
N ARG A 211 -23.18 -2.11 11.28
CA ARG A 211 -24.02 -2.95 12.17
C ARG A 211 -23.37 -4.30 12.49
N HIS A 212 -22.30 -4.69 11.81
CA HIS A 212 -21.63 -5.94 12.09
C HIS A 212 -20.93 -5.89 13.47
N PRO A 213 -21.10 -6.88 14.37
CA PRO A 213 -20.50 -6.84 15.71
C PRO A 213 -18.98 -6.72 15.72
N ALA A 214 -18.29 -7.25 14.69
CA ALA A 214 -16.85 -7.11 14.55
C ALA A 214 -16.44 -5.65 14.29
N PHE A 215 -17.26 -4.84 13.61
CA PHE A 215 -16.98 -3.41 13.43
C PHE A 215 -16.87 -2.72 14.80
N THR A 216 -17.84 -2.93 15.68
CA THR A 216 -17.79 -2.37 17.05
C THR A 216 -16.56 -2.86 17.81
N ALA A 217 -16.22 -4.15 17.71
CA ALA A 217 -15.03 -4.71 18.39
C ALA A 217 -13.71 -4.07 17.88
N VAL A 218 -13.62 -3.77 16.58
CA VAL A 218 -12.46 -3.06 16.00
C VAL A 218 -12.44 -1.61 16.47
N VAL A 219 -13.57 -0.89 16.44
CA VAL A 219 -13.68 0.50 16.93
C VAL A 219 -13.26 0.60 18.40
N ASP A 220 -13.67 -0.33 19.25
CA ASP A 220 -13.23 -0.38 20.66
C ASP A 220 -11.71 -0.45 20.80
N LEU A 221 -11.04 -1.22 19.94
CA LEU A 221 -9.57 -1.31 19.92
C LEU A 221 -8.92 -0.01 19.38
N LEU A 222 -9.52 0.62 18.37
CA LEU A 222 -9.04 1.91 17.84
C LEU A 222 -9.11 3.00 18.93
N GLN A 223 -10.24 3.13 19.60
CA GLN A 223 -10.47 4.15 20.64
C GLN A 223 -9.58 3.98 21.87
N LYS A 224 -9.14 2.75 22.14
CA LYS A 224 -8.13 2.45 23.17
C LYS A 224 -6.69 2.79 22.72
N GLY A 225 -6.49 3.24 21.48
CA GLY A 225 -5.16 3.43 20.90
C GLY A 225 -4.39 2.12 20.65
N LYS A 226 -5.06 0.98 20.80
CA LYS A 226 -4.50 -0.37 20.64
C LYS A 226 -4.59 -0.89 19.21
N GLY A 227 -5.71 -0.63 18.58
CA GLY A 227 -6.02 -1.07 17.22
C GLY A 227 -5.61 -0.04 16.16
N TRP A 228 -5.39 -0.55 14.95
CA TRP A 228 -5.19 0.22 13.73
C TRP A 228 -5.97 -0.42 12.59
N VAL A 229 -6.45 0.38 11.64
CA VAL A 229 -7.12 -0.12 10.45
C VAL A 229 -6.46 0.46 9.19
N LYS A 230 -6.25 -0.39 8.20
CA LYS A 230 -5.86 0.02 6.85
C LYS A 230 -7.10 0.30 6.02
N LEU A 231 -7.26 1.53 5.57
CA LEU A 231 -8.25 1.94 4.57
C LEU A 231 -7.74 1.46 3.20
N SER A 232 -7.99 0.21 2.87
CA SER A 232 -7.48 -0.47 1.67
C SER A 232 -8.44 -1.57 1.25
N GLY A 233 -8.24 -2.16 0.06
CA GLY A 233 -8.96 -3.35 -0.38
C GLY A 233 -10.48 -3.13 -0.59
N ALA A 234 -10.93 -1.93 -0.96
CA ALA A 234 -12.35 -1.65 -1.17
C ALA A 234 -13.01 -2.63 -2.16
N TYR A 235 -12.25 -3.09 -3.14
CA TYR A 235 -12.71 -4.02 -4.17
C TYR A 235 -12.99 -5.44 -3.65
N MET A 236 -12.48 -5.81 -2.47
CA MET A 236 -12.64 -7.14 -1.91
C MET A 236 -14.07 -7.38 -1.38
N GLU A 237 -14.64 -6.37 -0.71
CA GLU A 237 -15.94 -6.49 -0.05
C GLU A 237 -17.08 -5.79 -0.82
N SER A 238 -16.76 -4.88 -1.74
CA SER A 238 -17.76 -4.15 -2.52
C SER A 238 -18.49 -5.07 -3.50
N LYS A 239 -19.81 -4.91 -3.59
CA LYS A 239 -20.66 -5.50 -4.60
C LYS A 239 -21.02 -4.50 -5.72
N VAL A 240 -20.85 -3.19 -5.45
CA VAL A 240 -21.03 -2.13 -6.45
C VAL A 240 -19.80 -2.05 -7.37
N GLY A 241 -18.58 -2.21 -6.81
CA GLY A 241 -17.34 -2.20 -7.57
C GLY A 241 -16.92 -0.82 -8.08
N SER A 242 -15.95 -0.86 -8.99
CA SER A 242 -15.37 0.34 -9.62
C SER A 242 -16.40 1.15 -10.41
N PRO A 243 -16.30 2.50 -10.48
CA PRO A 243 -15.27 3.31 -9.82
C PRO A 243 -15.66 3.78 -8.42
N THR A 244 -16.88 3.55 -7.96
CA THR A 244 -17.41 4.24 -6.78
C THR A 244 -17.23 3.47 -5.48
N TYR A 245 -17.29 2.13 -5.51
CA TYR A 245 -17.24 1.29 -4.29
C TYR A 245 -18.14 1.85 -3.18
N SER A 246 -19.32 2.40 -3.56
CA SER A 246 -20.15 3.24 -2.69
C SER A 246 -20.72 2.50 -1.49
N ASP A 247 -20.89 1.19 -1.60
CA ASP A 247 -21.38 0.32 -0.52
C ASP A 247 -20.36 0.08 0.61
N ILE A 248 -19.09 0.39 0.35
CA ILE A 248 -18.00 0.32 1.38
C ILE A 248 -17.75 1.68 2.04
N SER A 249 -18.13 2.78 1.39
CA SER A 249 -17.81 4.13 1.84
C SER A 249 -18.29 4.44 3.26
N GLY A 250 -19.46 3.94 3.65
CA GLY A 250 -19.99 4.14 5.00
C GLY A 250 -19.14 3.47 6.09
N ILE A 251 -18.49 2.33 5.80
CA ILE A 251 -17.58 1.65 6.73
C ILE A 251 -16.31 2.49 6.91
N ALA A 252 -15.71 2.94 5.79
CA ALA A 252 -14.50 3.76 5.83
C ALA A 252 -14.73 5.09 6.58
N GLN A 253 -15.83 5.78 6.29
CA GLN A 253 -16.21 7.04 6.95
C GLN A 253 -16.44 6.86 8.46
N ALA A 254 -17.08 5.76 8.85
CA ALA A 254 -17.31 5.47 10.27
C ALA A 254 -16.02 5.17 11.03
N TYR A 255 -15.03 4.51 10.41
CA TYR A 255 -13.69 4.38 11.01
C TYR A 255 -12.99 5.74 11.16
N VAL A 256 -13.11 6.61 10.15
CA VAL A 256 -12.52 7.97 10.18
C VAL A 256 -13.16 8.81 11.28
N GLU A 257 -14.47 8.72 11.46
CA GLU A 257 -15.19 9.42 12.54
C GLU A 257 -14.80 8.89 13.92
N ALA A 258 -14.60 7.57 14.05
CA ALA A 258 -14.31 6.93 15.32
C ALA A 258 -12.90 7.21 15.86
N ALA A 259 -11.86 7.18 14.98
CA ALA A 259 -10.47 7.28 15.41
C ALA A 259 -9.52 7.62 14.23
N PRO A 260 -9.53 8.83 13.70
CA PRO A 260 -8.73 9.19 12.53
C PRO A 260 -7.21 9.08 12.76
N GLU A 261 -6.76 9.08 14.01
CA GLU A 261 -5.36 8.91 14.41
C GLU A 261 -4.89 7.44 14.41
N GLN A 262 -5.79 6.48 14.23
CA GLN A 262 -5.51 5.04 14.22
C GLN A 262 -5.73 4.41 12.83
N LEU A 263 -5.71 5.23 11.79
CA LEU A 263 -5.93 4.79 10.41
C LEU A 263 -4.69 5.05 9.55
N VAL A 264 -4.44 4.14 8.61
CA VAL A 264 -3.47 4.30 7.53
C VAL A 264 -4.11 3.88 6.22
N TRP A 265 -3.56 4.34 5.08
CA TRP A 265 -4.01 3.95 3.75
C TRP A 265 -3.05 2.95 3.11
N GLY A 266 -3.56 2.09 2.22
CA GLY A 266 -2.73 1.17 1.43
C GLY A 266 -3.39 0.81 0.09
N SER A 267 -2.56 0.63 -0.95
CA SER A 267 -3.02 0.25 -2.30
C SER A 267 -3.46 -1.21 -2.38
N ASP A 268 -2.76 -2.08 -1.69
CA ASP A 268 -2.77 -3.54 -1.87
C ASP A 268 -2.26 -3.99 -3.25
N TRP A 269 -1.50 -3.14 -3.94
CA TRP A 269 -0.84 -3.52 -5.20
C TRP A 269 0.06 -4.76 -4.98
N PRO A 270 0.09 -5.72 -5.87
CA PRO A 270 -0.53 -5.84 -7.19
C PRO A 270 -1.89 -6.55 -7.19
N HIS A 271 -2.69 -6.43 -6.12
CA HIS A 271 -4.04 -6.98 -5.99
C HIS A 271 -4.07 -8.50 -6.22
N PRO A 272 -3.38 -9.29 -5.39
CA PRO A 272 -3.11 -10.69 -5.69
C PRO A 272 -4.36 -11.58 -5.70
N THR A 273 -5.46 -11.13 -5.09
CA THR A 273 -6.75 -11.84 -5.08
C THR A 273 -7.56 -11.62 -6.35
N GLU A 274 -7.24 -10.58 -7.13
CA GLU A 274 -7.95 -10.25 -8.36
C GLU A 274 -7.33 -10.95 -9.57
N LYS A 275 -8.17 -11.33 -10.53
CA LYS A 275 -7.72 -11.90 -11.80
C LYS A 275 -6.86 -10.88 -12.56
N SER A 276 -5.93 -11.36 -13.38
CA SER A 276 -5.00 -10.50 -14.14
C SER A 276 -5.69 -9.55 -15.11
N ASP A 277 -6.86 -9.91 -15.60
CA ASP A 277 -7.68 -9.13 -16.54
C ASP A 277 -8.71 -8.22 -15.85
N ASN A 278 -8.79 -8.24 -14.51
CA ASN A 278 -9.75 -7.46 -13.72
C ASN A 278 -9.09 -6.76 -12.53
N LYS A 279 -7.90 -6.21 -12.74
CA LYS A 279 -7.22 -5.43 -11.67
C LYS A 279 -7.93 -4.09 -11.46
N PRO A 280 -8.03 -3.61 -10.20
CA PRO A 280 -8.56 -2.28 -9.93
C PRO A 280 -7.65 -1.18 -10.49
N ASP A 281 -8.19 0.03 -10.59
CA ASP A 281 -7.44 1.24 -10.89
C ASP A 281 -6.95 1.87 -9.58
N ASP A 282 -5.65 1.84 -9.33
CA ASP A 282 -5.06 2.39 -8.11
C ASP A 282 -5.25 3.90 -7.95
N ALA A 283 -5.35 4.66 -9.05
CA ALA A 283 -5.66 6.08 -8.96
C ALA A 283 -7.09 6.30 -8.45
N VAL A 284 -8.04 5.45 -8.88
CA VAL A 284 -9.41 5.46 -8.36
C VAL A 284 -9.41 5.07 -6.88
N LEU A 285 -8.69 3.99 -6.49
CA LEU A 285 -8.60 3.56 -5.09
C LEU A 285 -8.00 4.65 -4.20
N PHE A 286 -7.00 5.40 -4.69
CA PHE A 286 -6.42 6.53 -3.96
C PHE A 286 -7.39 7.71 -3.84
N ASP A 287 -8.16 7.98 -4.90
CA ASP A 287 -9.17 9.05 -4.92
C ASP A 287 -10.35 8.78 -3.96
N LEU A 288 -10.65 7.51 -3.67
CA LEU A 288 -11.66 7.15 -2.65
C LEU A 288 -11.31 7.73 -1.28
N LEU A 289 -10.01 7.84 -0.93
CA LEU A 289 -9.62 8.42 0.34
C LEU A 289 -10.11 9.86 0.50
N ALA A 290 -10.10 10.67 -0.58
CA ALA A 290 -10.63 12.03 -0.52
C ALA A 290 -12.17 12.08 -0.39
N GLN A 291 -12.86 11.05 -0.87
CA GLN A 291 -14.30 10.92 -0.68
C GLN A 291 -14.67 10.47 0.74
N TRP A 292 -13.89 9.56 1.30
CA TRP A 292 -14.08 9.07 2.68
C TRP A 292 -13.65 10.10 3.72
N VAL A 293 -12.66 10.92 3.41
CA VAL A 293 -12.01 11.90 4.30
C VAL A 293 -11.97 13.26 3.59
N PRO A 294 -13.06 14.02 3.55
CA PRO A 294 -13.08 15.34 2.90
C PRO A 294 -12.12 16.35 3.52
N ASP A 295 -11.85 16.25 4.83
CA ASP A 295 -10.89 17.11 5.53
C ASP A 295 -9.44 16.77 5.14
N GLN A 296 -8.73 17.75 4.57
CA GLN A 296 -7.35 17.57 4.11
C GLN A 296 -6.37 17.32 5.26
N ALA A 297 -6.58 17.91 6.43
CA ALA A 297 -5.70 17.73 7.57
C ALA A 297 -5.79 16.30 8.09
N ILE A 298 -7.00 15.73 8.13
CA ILE A 298 -7.22 14.32 8.50
C ILE A 298 -6.60 13.40 7.44
N ARG A 299 -6.76 13.68 6.13
CA ARG A 299 -6.10 12.89 5.09
C ARG A 299 -4.57 12.91 5.22
N ASN A 300 -3.99 14.08 5.49
CA ASN A 300 -2.55 14.21 5.70
C ASN A 300 -2.09 13.38 6.90
N ARG A 301 -2.84 13.40 7.99
CA ARG A 301 -2.58 12.54 9.16
C ARG A 301 -2.58 11.06 8.77
N ILE A 302 -3.58 10.58 8.04
CA ILE A 302 -3.69 9.19 7.60
C ILE A 302 -2.56 8.79 6.65
N LEU A 303 -2.11 9.71 5.80
CA LEU A 303 -1.08 9.43 4.79
C LEU A 303 0.36 9.66 5.30
N VAL A 304 0.56 10.49 6.33
CA VAL A 304 1.92 10.92 6.75
C VAL A 304 2.18 10.65 8.22
N ASP A 305 1.40 11.26 9.13
CA ASP A 305 1.71 11.26 10.56
C ASP A 305 1.48 9.88 11.19
N ASN A 306 0.36 9.27 10.87
CA ASN A 306 0.00 7.94 11.36
C ASN A 306 0.97 6.86 10.87
N PRO A 307 1.32 6.78 9.57
CA PRO A 307 2.37 5.89 9.09
C PRO A 307 3.73 6.14 9.75
N ALA A 308 4.11 7.40 9.95
CA ALA A 308 5.36 7.74 10.63
C ALA A 308 5.41 7.15 12.05
N ARG A 309 4.31 7.27 12.79
CA ARG A 309 4.18 6.72 14.15
C ARG A 309 4.12 5.19 14.18
N LEU A 310 3.32 4.57 13.29
CA LEU A 310 3.10 3.11 13.31
C LEU A 310 4.33 2.33 12.81
N TYR A 311 5.02 2.88 11.81
CA TYR A 311 6.12 2.19 11.14
C TYR A 311 7.50 2.83 11.42
N ASP A 312 7.58 3.80 12.34
CA ASP A 312 8.85 4.44 12.73
C ASP A 312 9.58 5.06 11.51
N PHE A 313 8.86 5.84 10.70
CA PHE A 313 9.49 6.70 9.70
C PHE A 313 9.97 7.99 10.36
N SER A 314 11.21 8.35 10.11
CA SER A 314 11.80 9.64 10.48
C SER A 314 11.43 10.75 9.50
#